data_738c4fb6cc18420ed45f8b200c76d53d
#
_entry.id   738c4fb6cc18420ed45f8b200c76d53d
#
_cell.length_a   1.000
_cell.length_b   1.000
_cell.length_c   1.000
_cell.angle_alpha   90.00
_cell.angle_beta   90.00
_cell.angle_gamma   90.00
#
_symmetry.space_group_name_H-M   'P 1'
#
loop_
_entity.id
_entity.type
_entity.pdbx_description
1 polymer ?
#
loop_
_entity_poly.entity_id
_entity_poly.type
_entity_poly.pdbx_seq_one_letter_code
_entity_poly.pdbx_strand_id
1 'polypeptide(L)'
;HYDRSARRLFLLDYDGTLVPFASHPRLAKPEPKLLRLLDGLSADPRNQLVLLSGRDKTTLEDWFGSVKMDLVAEHGALVKEQGNPWEMVKRLSTDWKSKLIPILKTYADRVAGTFIEEKEFSAVWHYRNADPERGSLAAHELTDDLLAFTANIDVQVLQANKAVEVKNPGIHKGIASQRWLAKGGFDFVLAIGDDRTDEDAFGVLPEKAYSIRVGRGPTRARFQVASPDDVVSLLGALVKRGTGEVFHPLAGAATYH
;
A
#
# COMPACT_ATOMS: atom_id res chain seq x y z
N HIS A 1 -11.54 22.75 -2.27
CA HIS A 1 -10.29 22.84 -1.51
C HIS A 1 -9.09 22.51 -2.39
N TYR A 2 -9.09 21.39 -3.13
CA TYR A 2 -8.02 20.94 -4.03
C TYR A 2 -7.52 22.07 -4.96
N ASP A 3 -8.41 22.74 -5.68
CA ASP A 3 -8.05 23.74 -6.71
C ASP A 3 -7.31 24.97 -6.12
N ARG A 4 -7.62 25.30 -4.85
CA ARG A 4 -7.05 26.48 -4.14
C ARG A 4 -5.76 26.15 -3.40
N SER A 5 -5.35 24.89 -3.33
CA SER A 5 -4.19 24.46 -2.57
C SER A 5 -2.92 24.66 -3.37
N ALA A 6 -1.93 25.30 -2.75
CA ALA A 6 -0.63 25.59 -3.36
C ALA A 6 0.30 24.39 -3.30
N ARG A 7 0.21 23.55 -2.27
CA ARG A 7 0.99 22.30 -2.11
C ARG A 7 0.10 21.16 -1.67
N ARG A 8 0.18 20.05 -2.38
CA ARG A 8 -0.68 18.89 -2.18
C ARG A 8 0.15 17.63 -2.01
N LEU A 9 -0.21 16.80 -1.03
CA LEU A 9 0.40 15.51 -0.77
C LEU A 9 -0.60 14.40 -1.04
N PHE A 10 -0.19 13.41 -1.84
CA PHE A 10 -0.94 12.20 -2.12
C PHE A 10 -0.16 11.01 -1.54
N LEU A 11 -0.77 10.30 -0.63
CA LEU A 11 -0.28 9.07 -0.02
C LEU A 11 -1.15 7.93 -0.56
N LEU A 12 -0.65 7.19 -1.53
CA LEU A 12 -1.41 6.21 -2.28
C LEU A 12 -0.88 4.81 -2.02
N ASP A 13 -1.73 3.92 -1.54
CA ASP A 13 -1.45 2.49 -1.57
C ASP A 13 -1.65 1.94 -2.98
N TYR A 14 -1.14 0.72 -3.23
CA TYR A 14 -1.18 0.10 -4.55
C TYR A 14 -2.17 -1.06 -4.66
N ASP A 15 -1.87 -2.18 -3.99
CA ASP A 15 -2.63 -3.43 -4.12
C ASP A 15 -3.96 -3.36 -3.35
N GLY A 16 -5.07 -3.55 -4.04
CA GLY A 16 -6.41 -3.35 -3.46
C GLY A 16 -6.89 -1.91 -3.52
N THR A 17 -6.00 -0.95 -3.86
CA THR A 17 -6.28 0.49 -3.86
C THR A 17 -6.24 1.09 -5.26
N LEU A 18 -5.13 1.02 -5.97
CA LEU A 18 -4.99 1.49 -7.36
C LEU A 18 -5.26 0.38 -8.38
N VAL A 19 -5.09 -0.87 -7.98
CA VAL A 19 -5.36 -2.06 -8.78
C VAL A 19 -6.06 -3.12 -7.91
N PRO A 20 -6.91 -3.97 -8.48
CA PRO A 20 -7.49 -5.09 -7.75
C PRO A 20 -6.41 -6.12 -7.38
N PHE A 21 -6.67 -6.92 -6.33
CA PHE A 21 -5.82 -8.04 -5.99
C PHE A 21 -5.77 -9.07 -7.12
N ALA A 22 -4.58 -9.57 -7.43
CA ALA A 22 -4.38 -10.67 -8.39
C ALA A 22 -4.11 -12.00 -7.66
N SER A 23 -4.22 -13.11 -8.38
CA SER A 23 -3.91 -14.46 -7.87
C SER A 23 -2.43 -14.63 -7.51
N HIS A 24 -1.55 -13.87 -8.14
CA HIS A 24 -0.12 -13.82 -7.82
C HIS A 24 0.36 -12.36 -7.85
N PRO A 25 1.23 -11.92 -6.90
CA PRO A 25 1.69 -10.54 -6.82
C PRO A 25 2.24 -9.99 -8.16
N ARG A 26 2.99 -10.80 -8.92
CA ARG A 26 3.55 -10.39 -10.21
C ARG A 26 2.52 -10.09 -11.30
N LEU A 27 1.28 -10.58 -11.15
CA LEU A 27 0.21 -10.36 -12.11
C LEU A 27 -0.53 -9.03 -11.91
N ALA A 28 -0.38 -8.40 -10.74
CA ALA A 28 -0.98 -7.09 -10.46
C ALA A 28 -0.13 -5.94 -11.01
N LYS A 29 0.46 -6.10 -12.20
CA LYS A 29 1.24 -5.06 -12.87
C LYS A 29 0.35 -3.89 -13.27
N PRO A 30 0.80 -2.61 -13.11
CA PRO A 30 0.00 -1.46 -13.49
C PRO A 30 -0.26 -1.45 -15.00
N GLU A 31 -1.50 -1.21 -15.37
CA GLU A 31 -1.86 -0.99 -16.76
C GLU A 31 -1.34 0.37 -17.26
N PRO A 32 -1.07 0.52 -18.57
CA PRO A 32 -0.64 1.80 -19.15
C PRO A 32 -1.58 2.97 -18.84
N LYS A 33 -2.87 2.70 -18.65
CA LYS A 33 -3.86 3.72 -18.27
C LYS A 33 -3.59 4.29 -16.88
N LEU A 34 -3.25 3.43 -15.90
CA LEU A 34 -2.90 3.87 -14.54
C LEU A 34 -1.59 4.68 -14.54
N LEU A 35 -0.58 4.24 -15.27
CA LEU A 35 0.68 4.97 -15.38
C LEU A 35 0.46 6.37 -15.96
N ARG A 36 -0.30 6.49 -17.06
CA ARG A 36 -0.65 7.81 -17.62
C ARG A 36 -1.44 8.69 -16.65
N LEU A 37 -2.32 8.09 -15.84
CA LEU A 37 -3.05 8.82 -14.80
C LEU A 37 -2.11 9.40 -13.74
N LEU A 38 -1.18 8.57 -13.25
CA LEU A 38 -0.19 8.99 -12.25
C LEU A 38 0.77 10.05 -12.82
N ASP A 39 1.21 9.89 -14.08
CA ASP A 39 1.99 10.91 -14.79
C ASP A 39 1.23 12.23 -14.90
N GLY A 40 -0.04 12.18 -15.30
CA GLY A 40 -0.89 13.37 -15.37
C GLY A 40 -1.06 14.06 -14.01
N LEU A 41 -1.19 13.28 -12.94
CA LEU A 41 -1.30 13.82 -11.58
C LEU A 41 0.02 14.45 -11.10
N SER A 42 1.16 13.82 -11.43
CA SER A 42 2.50 14.28 -11.06
C SER A 42 3.02 15.43 -11.94
N ALA A 43 2.38 15.70 -13.07
CA ALA A 43 2.72 16.82 -13.95
C ALA A 43 2.39 18.19 -13.33
N ASP A 44 1.39 18.26 -12.42
CA ASP A 44 1.13 19.49 -11.65
C ASP A 44 2.21 19.63 -10.55
N PRO A 45 3.07 20.66 -10.62
CA PRO A 45 4.19 20.82 -9.67
C PRO A 45 3.73 21.07 -8.22
N ARG A 46 2.46 21.36 -8.00
CA ARG A 46 1.87 21.48 -6.67
C ARG A 46 1.63 20.13 -6.00
N ASN A 47 1.61 19.02 -6.79
CA ASN A 47 1.32 17.69 -6.31
C ASN A 47 2.62 16.94 -5.99
N GLN A 48 2.74 16.46 -4.76
CA GLN A 48 3.72 15.46 -4.36
C GLN A 48 3.02 14.12 -4.20
N LEU A 49 3.41 13.15 -5.04
CA LEU A 49 2.87 11.81 -5.00
C LEU A 49 3.84 10.88 -4.28
N VAL A 50 3.28 10.05 -3.40
CA VAL A 50 4.01 9.01 -2.67
C VAL A 50 3.24 7.70 -2.80
N LEU A 51 3.86 6.67 -3.37
CA LEU A 51 3.31 5.33 -3.41
C LEU A 51 3.78 4.55 -2.19
N LEU A 52 2.85 4.15 -1.32
CA LEU A 52 3.09 3.38 -0.10
C LEU A 52 2.73 1.91 -0.34
N SER A 53 3.71 1.03 -0.52
CA SER A 53 3.42 -0.36 -0.90
C SER A 53 4.14 -1.39 -0.03
N GLY A 54 3.54 -2.57 0.10
CA GLY A 54 4.20 -3.76 0.66
C GLY A 54 5.15 -4.45 -0.32
N ARG A 55 5.20 -4.04 -1.58
CA ARG A 55 6.06 -4.61 -2.61
C ARG A 55 7.53 -4.28 -2.37
N ASP A 56 8.40 -5.15 -2.91
CA ASP A 56 9.84 -4.93 -2.90
C ASP A 56 10.25 -3.74 -3.80
N LYS A 57 11.44 -3.20 -3.52
CA LYS A 57 11.96 -2.02 -4.22
C LYS A 57 12.17 -2.23 -5.72
N THR A 58 12.61 -3.44 -6.12
CA THR A 58 12.88 -3.77 -7.53
C THR A 58 11.59 -3.75 -8.34
N THR A 59 10.56 -4.38 -7.82
CA THR A 59 9.22 -4.36 -8.44
C THR A 59 8.69 -2.93 -8.58
N LEU A 60 8.83 -2.09 -7.54
CA LEU A 60 8.37 -0.70 -7.61
C LEU A 60 9.18 0.12 -8.61
N GLU A 61 10.49 -0.08 -8.70
CA GLU A 61 11.32 0.59 -9.70
C GLU A 61 10.96 0.18 -11.13
N ASP A 62 10.80 -1.11 -11.37
CA ASP A 62 10.44 -1.65 -12.69
C ASP A 62 9.08 -1.14 -13.17
N TRP A 63 8.14 -0.94 -12.25
CA TRP A 63 6.78 -0.57 -12.60
C TRP A 63 6.54 0.94 -12.64
N PHE A 64 7.18 1.69 -11.74
CA PHE A 64 6.89 3.11 -11.51
C PHE A 64 8.12 4.01 -11.66
N GLY A 65 9.30 3.48 -11.98
CA GLY A 65 10.52 4.27 -12.08
C GLY A 65 10.50 5.38 -13.13
N SER A 66 9.58 5.30 -14.12
CA SER A 66 9.35 6.36 -15.11
C SER A 66 8.41 7.46 -14.64
N VAL A 67 7.61 7.21 -13.58
CA VAL A 67 6.64 8.17 -13.04
C VAL A 67 7.32 9.09 -12.03
N LYS A 68 7.02 10.38 -12.11
CA LYS A 68 7.57 11.39 -11.19
C LYS A 68 6.88 11.31 -9.81
N MET A 69 7.31 10.36 -8.97
CA MET A 69 6.73 10.13 -7.63
C MET A 69 7.77 9.57 -6.66
N ASP A 70 7.50 9.70 -5.38
CA ASP A 70 8.26 9.06 -4.32
C ASP A 70 7.75 7.62 -4.12
N LEU A 71 8.64 6.68 -3.80
CA LEU A 71 8.30 5.27 -3.62
C LEU A 71 8.65 4.81 -2.21
N VAL A 72 7.74 4.05 -1.61
CA VAL A 72 7.94 3.40 -0.32
C VAL A 72 7.71 1.91 -0.50
N ALA A 73 8.77 1.12 -0.27
CA ALA A 73 8.77 -0.33 -0.40
C ALA A 73 8.67 -1.01 0.99
N GLU A 74 8.17 -2.26 0.97
CA GLU A 74 8.05 -3.12 2.15
C GLU A 74 7.43 -2.40 3.36
N HIS A 75 6.27 -1.75 3.12
CA HIS A 75 5.48 -1.01 4.13
C HIS A 75 6.24 0.14 4.83
N GLY A 76 7.36 0.60 4.31
CA GLY A 76 8.15 1.67 4.91
C GLY A 76 9.57 1.27 5.30
N ALA A 77 10.03 0.05 4.98
CA ALA A 77 11.41 -0.37 5.23
C ALA A 77 12.40 0.43 4.37
N LEU A 78 12.02 0.69 3.13
CA LEU A 78 12.82 1.41 2.15
C LEU A 78 12.02 2.56 1.55
N VAL A 79 12.69 3.68 1.35
CA VAL A 79 12.13 4.90 0.77
C VAL A 79 13.03 5.41 -0.34
N LYS A 80 12.41 5.81 -1.44
CA LYS A 80 13.08 6.52 -2.54
C LYS A 80 12.34 7.80 -2.82
N GLU A 81 12.91 8.93 -2.45
CA GLU A 81 12.44 10.23 -2.93
C GLU A 81 12.91 10.44 -4.36
N GLN A 82 12.13 11.15 -5.13
CA GLN A 82 12.45 11.40 -6.54
C GLN A 82 13.84 12.00 -6.71
N GLY A 83 14.61 11.41 -7.61
CA GLY A 83 16.00 11.82 -7.88
C GLY A 83 17.04 11.31 -6.88
N ASN A 84 16.61 10.67 -5.81
CA ASN A 84 17.49 10.11 -4.78
C ASN A 84 17.61 8.58 -4.88
N PRO A 85 18.67 7.98 -4.35
CA PRO A 85 18.77 6.53 -4.20
C PRO A 85 17.77 6.02 -3.14
N TRP A 86 17.57 4.69 -3.10
CA TRP A 86 16.85 4.04 -2.03
C TRP A 86 17.57 4.21 -0.69
N GLU A 87 16.83 4.58 0.33
CA GLU A 87 17.28 4.72 1.70
C GLU A 87 16.53 3.76 2.61
N MET A 88 17.24 3.15 3.55
CA MET A 88 16.65 2.40 4.65
C MET A 88 16.17 3.39 5.72
N VAL A 89 14.90 3.29 6.14
CA VAL A 89 14.32 4.24 7.12
C VAL A 89 15.02 4.13 8.48
N LYS A 90 15.44 2.93 8.84
CA LYS A 90 16.27 2.63 10.02
C LYS A 90 17.08 1.37 9.75
N ARG A 91 18.10 1.10 10.60
CA ARG A 91 18.84 -0.16 10.52
C ARG A 91 17.90 -1.34 10.80
N LEU A 92 17.81 -2.27 9.85
CA LEU A 92 16.97 -3.47 9.89
C LEU A 92 17.88 -4.72 9.87
N SER A 93 17.46 -5.79 10.58
CA SER A 93 18.13 -7.08 10.53
C SER A 93 17.38 -8.06 9.64
N THR A 94 18.14 -8.94 8.98
CA THR A 94 17.61 -10.07 8.21
C THR A 94 17.98 -11.42 8.81
N ASP A 95 18.71 -11.45 9.94
CA ASP A 95 19.24 -12.65 10.58
C ASP A 95 18.13 -13.65 10.99
N TRP A 96 16.96 -13.13 11.29
CA TRP A 96 15.78 -13.91 11.64
C TRP A 96 15.29 -14.81 10.50
N LYS A 97 15.57 -14.44 9.24
CA LYS A 97 15.08 -15.18 8.05
C LYS A 97 15.58 -16.62 8.02
N SER A 98 16.85 -16.84 8.33
CA SER A 98 17.45 -18.19 8.35
C SER A 98 16.70 -19.15 9.29
N LYS A 99 16.05 -18.61 10.34
CA LYS A 99 15.29 -19.37 11.33
C LYS A 99 13.82 -19.54 10.91
N LEU A 100 13.20 -18.53 10.28
CA LEU A 100 11.77 -18.51 10.02
C LEU A 100 11.38 -19.03 8.62
N ILE A 101 12.24 -18.86 7.61
CA ILE A 101 11.98 -19.39 6.27
C ILE A 101 11.72 -20.91 6.27
N PRO A 102 12.45 -21.75 7.04
CA PRO A 102 12.14 -23.17 7.11
C PRO A 102 10.73 -23.48 7.63
N ILE A 103 10.23 -22.68 8.61
CA ILE A 103 8.86 -22.83 9.13
C ILE A 103 7.85 -22.51 8.03
N LEU A 104 8.01 -21.37 7.34
CA LEU A 104 7.14 -20.99 6.23
C LEU A 104 7.13 -22.05 5.12
N LYS A 105 8.30 -22.66 4.81
CA LYS A 105 8.42 -23.75 3.83
C LYS A 105 7.61 -24.98 4.23
N THR A 106 7.66 -25.39 5.49
CA THR A 106 6.86 -26.51 5.98
C THR A 106 5.37 -26.32 5.70
N TYR A 107 4.86 -25.11 5.89
CA TYR A 107 3.47 -24.78 5.58
C TYR A 107 3.20 -24.70 4.08
N ALA A 108 4.14 -24.16 3.29
CA ALA A 108 4.00 -24.12 1.84
C ALA A 108 3.98 -25.53 1.21
N ASP A 109 4.78 -26.45 1.72
CA ASP A 109 4.81 -27.83 1.26
C ASP A 109 3.54 -28.63 1.67
N ARG A 110 2.92 -28.27 2.83
CA ARG A 110 1.74 -28.95 3.38
C ARG A 110 0.43 -28.52 2.72
N VAL A 111 0.35 -27.28 2.24
CA VAL A 111 -0.90 -26.68 1.73
C VAL A 111 -0.77 -26.32 0.26
N ALA A 112 -1.42 -27.09 -0.60
CA ALA A 112 -1.40 -26.85 -2.05
C ALA A 112 -1.98 -25.47 -2.40
N GLY A 113 -1.38 -24.79 -3.39
CA GLY A 113 -1.78 -23.45 -3.83
C GLY A 113 -1.18 -22.31 -2.99
N THR A 114 -0.28 -22.64 -2.03
CA THR A 114 0.46 -21.64 -1.26
C THR A 114 1.88 -21.48 -1.78
N PHE A 115 2.48 -20.34 -1.49
CA PHE A 115 3.88 -20.07 -1.83
C PHE A 115 4.48 -19.01 -0.89
N ILE A 116 5.81 -18.93 -0.87
CA ILE A 116 6.56 -17.95 -0.11
C ILE A 116 7.07 -16.87 -1.04
N GLU A 117 6.88 -15.61 -0.65
CA GLU A 117 7.53 -14.45 -1.24
C GLU A 117 8.55 -13.93 -0.23
N GLU A 118 9.82 -14.08 -0.55
CA GLU A 118 10.91 -13.54 0.24
C GLU A 118 11.33 -12.19 -0.34
N LYS A 119 11.24 -11.13 0.48
CA LYS A 119 11.68 -9.76 0.15
C LYS A 119 12.95 -9.42 0.93
N GLU A 120 13.44 -8.19 0.85
CA GLU A 120 14.69 -7.83 1.54
C GLU A 120 14.52 -7.86 3.07
N PHE A 121 13.44 -7.27 3.61
CA PHE A 121 13.20 -7.13 5.06
C PHE A 121 11.92 -7.81 5.55
N SER A 122 11.24 -8.54 4.68
CA SER A 122 10.07 -9.33 5.06
C SER A 122 10.05 -10.69 4.35
N ALA A 123 9.19 -11.59 4.84
CA ALA A 123 8.85 -12.85 4.21
C ALA A 123 7.35 -13.07 4.34
N VAL A 124 6.69 -13.46 3.27
CA VAL A 124 5.24 -13.59 3.19
C VAL A 124 4.87 -14.98 2.73
N TRP A 125 4.02 -15.67 3.49
CA TRP A 125 3.37 -16.90 3.06
C TRP A 125 1.99 -16.56 2.51
N HIS A 126 1.79 -16.81 1.21
CA HIS A 126 0.55 -16.53 0.48
C HIS A 126 -0.32 -17.77 0.36
N TYR A 127 -1.64 -17.64 0.67
CA TYR A 127 -2.61 -18.73 0.55
C TYR A 127 -3.86 -18.39 -0.27
N ARG A 128 -3.77 -17.35 -1.11
CA ARG A 128 -4.90 -16.90 -1.94
C ARG A 128 -5.40 -17.97 -2.91
N ASN A 129 -4.50 -18.81 -3.42
CA ASN A 129 -4.79 -19.87 -4.39
C ASN A 129 -5.01 -21.24 -3.73
N ALA A 130 -4.97 -21.33 -2.40
CA ALA A 130 -5.30 -22.53 -1.66
C ALA A 130 -6.83 -22.70 -1.53
N ASP A 131 -7.24 -23.92 -1.19
CA ASP A 131 -8.60 -24.13 -0.71
C ASP A 131 -8.91 -23.15 0.44
N PRO A 132 -10.05 -22.45 0.40
CA PRO A 132 -10.33 -21.36 1.34
C PRO A 132 -10.32 -21.77 2.82
N GLU A 133 -10.86 -22.97 3.14
CA GLU A 133 -10.95 -23.47 4.51
C GLU A 133 -9.56 -23.93 4.99
N ARG A 134 -8.89 -24.76 4.19
CA ARG A 134 -7.54 -25.26 4.50
C ARG A 134 -6.52 -24.14 4.59
N GLY A 135 -6.57 -23.20 3.65
CA GLY A 135 -5.67 -22.04 3.66
C GLY A 135 -5.89 -21.16 4.89
N SER A 136 -7.14 -20.92 5.28
CA SER A 136 -7.46 -20.13 6.47
C SER A 136 -7.04 -20.83 7.76
N LEU A 137 -7.30 -22.12 7.88
CA LEU A 137 -6.88 -22.92 9.05
C LEU A 137 -5.35 -22.90 9.18
N ALA A 138 -4.64 -23.20 8.10
CA ALA A 138 -3.18 -23.20 8.10
C ALA A 138 -2.58 -21.81 8.38
N ALA A 139 -3.26 -20.73 7.98
CA ALA A 139 -2.83 -19.38 8.30
C ALA A 139 -2.92 -19.06 9.80
N HIS A 140 -3.95 -19.56 10.48
CA HIS A 140 -4.05 -19.46 11.95
C HIS A 140 -2.96 -20.28 12.64
N GLU A 141 -2.82 -21.56 12.28
CA GLU A 141 -1.78 -22.44 12.83
C GLU A 141 -0.38 -21.84 12.61
N LEU A 142 -0.07 -21.40 11.39
CA LEU A 142 1.21 -20.75 11.08
C LEU A 142 1.44 -19.49 11.90
N THR A 143 0.39 -18.69 12.10
CA THR A 143 0.52 -17.46 12.91
C THR A 143 0.84 -17.81 14.37
N ASP A 144 0.16 -18.80 14.95
CA ASP A 144 0.38 -19.23 16.33
C ASP A 144 1.79 -19.83 16.49
N ASP A 145 2.23 -20.68 15.57
CA ASP A 145 3.58 -21.25 15.56
C ASP A 145 4.66 -20.17 15.44
N LEU A 146 4.46 -19.19 14.53
CA LEU A 146 5.39 -18.08 14.37
C LEU A 146 5.43 -17.21 15.62
N LEU A 147 4.31 -16.87 16.22
CA LEU A 147 4.25 -16.08 17.46
C LEU A 147 4.97 -16.79 18.62
N ALA A 148 4.74 -18.10 18.77
CA ALA A 148 5.42 -18.89 19.78
C ALA A 148 6.94 -18.96 19.54
N PHE A 149 7.34 -19.22 18.30
CA PHE A 149 8.77 -19.35 17.95
C PHE A 149 9.50 -18.01 18.03
N THR A 150 8.83 -16.89 17.73
CA THR A 150 9.44 -15.55 17.67
C THR A 150 9.38 -14.79 19.00
N ALA A 151 8.90 -15.40 20.09
CA ALA A 151 8.75 -14.73 21.38
C ALA A 151 10.03 -14.00 21.87
N ASN A 152 11.22 -14.48 21.47
CA ASN A 152 12.52 -13.90 21.79
C ASN A 152 13.27 -13.39 20.52
N ILE A 153 12.58 -13.16 19.43
CA ILE A 153 13.14 -12.65 18.17
C ILE A 153 12.45 -11.32 17.86
N ASP A 154 13.24 -10.29 17.56
CA ASP A 154 12.72 -8.96 17.26
C ASP A 154 12.11 -8.90 15.84
N VAL A 155 10.95 -9.50 15.69
CA VAL A 155 10.12 -9.51 14.47
C VAL A 155 8.65 -9.30 14.80
N GLN A 156 7.89 -8.92 13.80
CA GLN A 156 6.43 -8.79 13.86
C GLN A 156 5.80 -9.79 12.90
N VAL A 157 4.81 -10.55 13.40
CA VAL A 157 3.97 -11.44 12.60
C VAL A 157 2.64 -10.76 12.35
N LEU A 158 2.21 -10.68 11.09
CA LEU A 158 0.96 -10.02 10.67
C LEU A 158 0.14 -10.93 9.78
N GLN A 159 -1.16 -10.97 10.02
CA GLN A 159 -2.12 -11.50 9.06
C GLN A 159 -2.55 -10.37 8.11
N ALA A 160 -2.37 -10.60 6.82
CA ALA A 160 -2.78 -9.72 5.73
C ALA A 160 -3.88 -10.38 4.87
N ASN A 161 -4.26 -9.75 3.78
CA ASN A 161 -5.30 -10.27 2.88
C ASN A 161 -4.84 -11.55 2.16
N LYS A 162 -5.24 -12.72 2.71
CA LYS A 162 -4.84 -14.06 2.23
C LYS A 162 -3.32 -14.29 2.28
N ALA A 163 -2.66 -13.77 3.32
CA ALA A 163 -1.23 -13.91 3.55
C ALA A 163 -0.89 -13.82 5.04
N VAL A 164 0.23 -14.42 5.42
CA VAL A 164 0.89 -14.24 6.73
C VAL A 164 2.28 -13.65 6.46
N GLU A 165 2.56 -12.48 7.01
CA GLU A 165 3.82 -11.77 6.82
C GLU A 165 4.64 -11.73 8.10
N VAL A 166 5.95 -11.95 7.97
CA VAL A 166 6.93 -11.70 9.02
C VAL A 166 7.86 -10.59 8.56
N LYS A 167 8.05 -9.59 9.41
CA LYS A 167 8.88 -8.41 9.11
C LYS A 167 9.54 -7.82 10.36
N ASN A 168 10.47 -6.90 10.16
CA ASN A 168 11.04 -6.11 11.26
C ASN A 168 9.95 -5.26 11.94
N PRO A 169 9.95 -5.13 13.29
CA PRO A 169 8.98 -4.35 14.02
C PRO A 169 9.19 -2.84 13.83
N GLY A 170 8.12 -2.08 14.05
CA GLY A 170 8.15 -0.62 13.93
C GLY A 170 8.39 -0.13 12.50
N ILE A 171 8.05 -0.95 11.50
CA ILE A 171 8.00 -0.59 10.08
C ILE A 171 6.54 -0.67 9.65
N HIS A 172 5.95 0.47 9.33
CA HIS A 172 4.58 0.57 8.86
C HIS A 172 4.35 1.87 8.08
N LYS A 173 3.31 1.89 7.24
CA LYS A 173 2.98 3.01 6.36
C LYS A 173 2.80 4.35 7.11
N GLY A 174 2.38 4.32 8.38
CA GLY A 174 2.25 5.53 9.20
C GLY A 174 3.58 6.22 9.45
N ILE A 175 4.63 5.47 9.85
CA ILE A 175 5.98 6.05 10.03
C ILE A 175 6.51 6.59 8.70
N ALA A 176 6.33 5.83 7.61
CA ALA A 176 6.72 6.31 6.29
C ALA A 176 5.99 7.62 5.93
N SER A 177 4.67 7.71 6.15
CA SER A 177 3.87 8.90 5.88
C SER A 177 4.34 10.13 6.66
N GLN A 178 4.77 9.96 7.91
CA GLN A 178 5.29 11.04 8.75
C GLN A 178 6.50 11.74 8.13
N ARG A 179 7.31 11.03 7.32
CA ARG A 179 8.46 11.62 6.61
C ARG A 179 8.04 12.82 5.73
N TRP A 180 6.93 12.71 5.01
CA TRP A 180 6.41 13.79 4.16
C TRP A 180 5.59 14.79 4.96
N LEU A 181 4.77 14.33 5.89
CA LEU A 181 3.98 15.21 6.76
C LEU A 181 4.87 16.15 7.57
N ALA A 182 6.03 15.66 8.06
CA ALA A 182 7.01 16.47 8.80
C ALA A 182 7.67 17.57 7.96
N LYS A 183 7.71 17.43 6.61
CA LYS A 183 8.20 18.51 5.73
C LYS A 183 7.28 19.73 5.78
N GLY A 184 6.01 19.55 6.17
CA GLY A 184 5.03 20.61 6.34
C GLY A 184 4.66 21.37 5.07
N GLY A 185 3.81 22.39 5.22
CA GLY A 185 3.43 23.30 4.14
C GLY A 185 2.48 22.70 3.10
N PHE A 186 1.84 21.56 3.39
CA PHE A 186 0.79 20.99 2.54
C PHE A 186 -0.57 21.56 2.95
N ASP A 187 -1.24 22.20 2.00
CA ASP A 187 -2.59 22.73 2.16
C ASP A 187 -3.65 21.65 1.92
N PHE A 188 -3.29 20.60 1.16
CA PHE A 188 -4.13 19.47 0.85
C PHE A 188 -3.35 18.19 1.08
N VAL A 189 -3.93 17.27 1.82
CA VAL A 189 -3.39 15.92 2.04
C VAL A 189 -4.49 14.91 1.73
N LEU A 190 -4.20 13.96 0.85
CA LEU A 190 -5.08 12.85 0.50
C LEU A 190 -4.33 11.54 0.71
N ALA A 191 -4.89 10.65 1.53
CA ALA A 191 -4.41 9.29 1.71
C ALA A 191 -5.49 8.30 1.28
N ILE A 192 -5.11 7.28 0.50
CA ILE A 192 -6.03 6.23 0.03
C ILE A 192 -5.40 4.86 0.27
N GLY A 193 -6.16 3.93 0.83
CA GLY A 193 -5.73 2.56 1.11
C GLY A 193 -6.89 1.63 1.39
N ASP A 194 -6.65 0.31 1.39
CA ASP A 194 -7.68 -0.71 1.49
C ASP A 194 -7.56 -1.63 2.71
N ASP A 195 -6.38 -1.72 3.31
CA ASP A 195 -6.11 -2.72 4.34
C ASP A 195 -5.72 -2.14 5.71
N ARG A 196 -5.34 -3.04 6.63
CA ARG A 196 -4.95 -2.69 8.00
C ARG A 196 -3.68 -1.83 8.04
N THR A 197 -2.76 -1.99 7.09
CA THR A 197 -1.50 -1.24 7.08
C THR A 197 -1.73 0.23 6.70
N ASP A 198 -2.82 0.52 6.00
CA ASP A 198 -3.23 1.89 5.68
C ASP A 198 -3.86 2.61 6.86
N GLU A 199 -4.47 1.88 7.80
CA GLU A 199 -4.98 2.46 9.05
C GLU A 199 -3.86 3.11 9.87
N ASP A 200 -2.62 2.61 9.77
CA ASP A 200 -1.45 3.24 10.38
C ASP A 200 -1.13 4.59 9.71
N ALA A 201 -1.29 4.68 8.39
CA ALA A 201 -1.14 5.94 7.67
C ALA A 201 -2.28 6.91 8.01
N PHE A 202 -3.54 6.43 8.02
CA PHE A 202 -4.70 7.26 8.38
C PHE A 202 -4.60 7.83 9.80
N GLY A 203 -4.03 7.05 10.74
CA GLY A 203 -3.89 7.44 12.14
C GLY A 203 -2.91 8.58 12.41
N VAL A 204 -2.00 8.89 11.47
CA VAL A 204 -1.00 9.97 11.60
C VAL A 204 -1.33 11.22 10.80
N LEU A 205 -2.44 11.20 10.04
CA LEU A 205 -2.83 12.33 9.20
C LEU A 205 -3.31 13.52 10.04
N PRO A 206 -3.07 14.75 9.59
CA PRO A 206 -3.69 15.92 10.21
C PRO A 206 -5.22 15.89 10.06
N GLU A 207 -5.94 16.46 11.01
CA GLU A 207 -7.40 16.45 11.08
C GLU A 207 -8.09 16.90 9.78
N LYS A 208 -7.49 17.86 9.07
CA LYS A 208 -8.01 18.40 7.81
C LYS A 208 -7.73 17.54 6.59
N ALA A 209 -6.96 16.46 6.73
CA ALA A 209 -6.63 15.57 5.63
C ALA A 209 -7.87 14.81 5.14
N TYR A 210 -7.83 14.43 3.89
CA TYR A 210 -8.77 13.50 3.27
C TYR A 210 -8.20 12.10 3.33
N SER A 211 -8.86 11.19 4.04
CA SER A 211 -8.52 9.77 4.08
C SER A 211 -9.67 8.96 3.50
N ILE A 212 -9.35 8.05 2.59
CA ILE A 212 -10.32 7.24 1.87
C ILE A 212 -9.94 5.76 2.00
N ARG A 213 -10.86 4.98 2.57
CA ARG A 213 -10.76 3.53 2.55
C ARG A 213 -11.37 2.98 1.27
N VAL A 214 -10.70 2.04 0.64
CA VAL A 214 -11.24 1.22 -0.45
C VAL A 214 -11.86 -0.05 0.12
N GLY A 215 -13.06 -0.39 -0.32
CA GLY A 215 -13.80 -1.54 0.21
C GLY A 215 -14.48 -1.27 1.55
N ARG A 216 -15.13 -2.31 2.09
CA ARG A 216 -15.89 -2.24 3.34
C ARG A 216 -15.06 -2.71 4.54
N GLY A 217 -15.35 -2.19 5.71
CA GLY A 217 -14.76 -2.61 6.97
C GLY A 217 -14.59 -1.49 7.97
N PRO A 218 -14.17 -1.80 9.21
CA PRO A 218 -13.83 -0.79 10.20
C PRO A 218 -12.64 0.05 9.70
N THR A 219 -12.71 1.38 9.89
CA THR A 219 -11.66 2.27 9.41
C THR A 219 -11.61 3.58 10.18
N ARG A 220 -10.40 4.16 10.26
CA ARG A 220 -10.15 5.54 10.68
C ARG A 220 -10.29 6.53 9.53
N ALA A 221 -10.41 6.04 8.29
CA ALA A 221 -10.60 6.91 7.15
C ALA A 221 -11.93 7.67 7.25
N ARG A 222 -11.93 8.92 6.80
CA ARG A 222 -13.12 9.80 6.82
C ARG A 222 -14.13 9.45 5.73
N PHE A 223 -13.67 8.81 4.65
CA PHE A 223 -14.48 8.46 3.49
C PHE A 223 -14.23 7.01 3.08
N GLN A 224 -15.16 6.45 2.34
CA GLN A 224 -15.04 5.11 1.75
C GLN A 224 -15.49 5.15 0.29
N VAL A 225 -14.82 4.33 -0.53
CA VAL A 225 -15.22 4.01 -1.91
C VAL A 225 -15.30 2.50 -2.06
N ALA A 226 -16.05 2.02 -3.05
CA ALA A 226 -16.32 0.60 -3.15
C ALA A 226 -15.16 -0.20 -3.74
N SER A 227 -14.39 0.40 -4.66
CA SER A 227 -13.44 -0.32 -5.50
C SER A 227 -12.23 0.51 -5.93
N PRO A 228 -11.16 -0.13 -6.43
CA PRO A 228 -10.06 0.57 -7.10
C PRO A 228 -10.50 1.43 -8.29
N ASP A 229 -11.54 1.03 -9.02
CA ASP A 229 -12.06 1.82 -10.14
C ASP A 229 -12.61 3.18 -9.71
N ASP A 230 -13.21 3.25 -8.51
CA ASP A 230 -13.67 4.52 -7.93
C ASP A 230 -12.48 5.43 -7.61
N VAL A 231 -11.37 4.85 -7.10
CA VAL A 231 -10.13 5.58 -6.84
C VAL A 231 -9.54 6.14 -8.14
N VAL A 232 -9.42 5.30 -9.17
CA VAL A 232 -8.90 5.72 -10.49
C VAL A 232 -9.78 6.81 -11.08
N SER A 233 -11.10 6.72 -10.93
CA SER A 233 -12.07 7.73 -11.38
C SER A 233 -11.89 9.05 -10.63
N LEU A 234 -11.74 9.00 -9.30
CA LEU A 234 -11.47 10.17 -8.46
C LEU A 234 -10.16 10.87 -8.87
N LEU A 235 -9.07 10.12 -8.97
CA LEU A 235 -7.77 10.67 -9.37
C LEU A 235 -7.83 11.26 -10.79
N GLY A 236 -8.55 10.61 -11.71
CA GLY A 236 -8.79 11.12 -13.06
C GLY A 236 -9.54 12.46 -13.07
N ALA A 237 -10.51 12.63 -12.18
CA ALA A 237 -11.22 13.90 -12.03
C ALA A 237 -10.30 15.01 -11.47
N LEU A 238 -9.35 14.66 -10.59
CA LEU A 238 -8.36 15.62 -10.07
C LEU A 238 -7.35 16.05 -11.15
N VAL A 239 -6.91 15.13 -12.03
CA VAL A 239 -6.03 15.47 -13.18
C VAL A 239 -6.72 16.48 -14.10
N LYS A 240 -7.97 16.24 -14.50
CA LYS A 240 -8.74 17.15 -15.37
C LYS A 240 -8.87 18.55 -14.77
N ARG A 241 -9.08 18.65 -13.47
CA ARG A 241 -9.11 19.95 -12.76
C ARG A 241 -7.77 20.66 -12.77
N GLY A 242 -6.67 19.92 -12.65
CA GLY A 242 -5.31 20.48 -12.73
C GLY A 242 -4.97 21.06 -14.12
N THR A 243 -5.50 20.49 -15.19
CA THR A 243 -5.32 20.93 -16.58
C THR A 243 -6.27 22.05 -17.02
N GLY A 244 -7.21 22.45 -16.17
CA GLY A 244 -8.20 23.52 -16.49
C GLY A 244 -9.35 23.06 -17.41
N GLU A 245 -9.47 21.77 -17.69
CA GLU A 245 -10.64 21.23 -18.42
C GLU A 245 -11.88 21.28 -17.54
N VAL A 246 -12.92 21.99 -18.02
CA VAL A 246 -14.19 22.12 -17.29
C VAL A 246 -14.90 20.75 -17.26
N PHE A 247 -15.09 20.22 -16.08
CA PHE A 247 -15.87 19.01 -15.86
C PHE A 247 -17.37 19.34 -16.00
N HIS A 248 -18.02 18.89 -17.08
CA HIS A 248 -19.47 18.81 -17.13
C HIS A 248 -19.90 17.49 -16.47
N PRO A 249 -20.58 17.53 -15.31
CA PRO A 249 -21.13 16.33 -14.71
C PRO A 249 -22.19 15.76 -15.65
N LEU A 250 -22.04 14.48 -16.03
CA LEU A 250 -23.11 13.75 -16.71
C LEU A 250 -24.35 13.82 -15.82
N ALA A 251 -25.44 14.41 -16.36
CA ALA A 251 -26.74 14.44 -15.75
C ALA A 251 -27.23 12.99 -15.57
N GLY A 252 -27.34 12.51 -14.33
CA GLY A 252 -27.84 11.17 -14.03
C GLY A 252 -27.48 10.62 -12.66
N ALA A 253 -27.52 11.42 -11.61
CA ALA A 253 -27.62 10.90 -10.26
C ALA A 253 -29.02 11.10 -9.74
N ALA A 254 -29.86 10.05 -9.85
CA ALA A 254 -31.15 10.01 -9.21
C ALA A 254 -30.95 10.05 -7.69
N THR A 255 -31.45 11.08 -7.06
CA THR A 255 -31.65 11.18 -5.62
C THR A 255 -32.66 10.12 -5.19
N TYR A 256 -32.24 9.11 -4.45
CA TYR A 256 -33.14 8.29 -3.65
C TYR A 256 -33.29 8.96 -2.26
N HIS A 257 -34.54 9.32 -1.98
CA HIS A 257 -35.01 9.75 -0.66
C HIS A 257 -34.99 8.59 0.34
#